data_6f47b84fe3a07c281d659e344b070cff
#
_entry.id   6f47b84fe3a07c281d659e344b070cff
#
_cell.length_a   1.000
_cell.length_b   1.000
_cell.length_c   1.000
_cell.angle_alpha   90.00
_cell.angle_beta   90.00
_cell.angle_gamma   90.00
#
_symmetry.space_group_name_H-M   'P 1'
#
loop_
_entity.id
_entity.type
_entity.pdbx_description
1 polymer ?
#
loop_
_entity_poly.entity_id
_entity_poly.type
_entity_poly.pdbx_seq_one_letter_code
_entity_poly.pdbx_strand_id
1 'polypeptide(L)'
;MSSETPKNHVSGTKDGDFRLSNATLPRLPSQIRRPAYDRAGITPGIIHLGIGAFHRAHQAVVIDDLLTDGATEWGIVGASLRSSETRDALAPQDCLYTLAVRSGAGTDHRIIGSVLACEVARDKPAPLMARLTHPATRIVSLTVTEKGYCHTPQTGDLDEHHPDVVHDLQNPGTPRSAIGFLVAALARRRIAGTAPFTVL
;
A
#
# COMPACT_ATOMS: atom_id res chain seq x y z
N MET A 1 16.35 51.17 -6.11
CA MET A 1 15.59 50.52 -7.18
C MET A 1 15.33 49.09 -6.72
N SER A 2 14.17 48.86 -6.11
CA SER A 2 13.77 47.58 -5.56
C SER A 2 12.99 46.80 -6.62
N SER A 3 13.48 45.64 -7.00
CA SER A 3 12.82 44.73 -7.96
C SER A 3 11.80 43.85 -7.22
N GLU A 4 10.53 44.16 -7.35
CA GLU A 4 9.44 43.33 -6.92
C GLU A 4 9.28 42.11 -7.88
N THR A 5 9.38 40.92 -7.36
CA THR A 5 9.07 39.68 -8.06
C THR A 5 7.54 39.49 -8.09
N PRO A 6 6.91 39.22 -9.25
CA PRO A 6 5.47 39.05 -9.32
C PRO A 6 5.04 37.76 -8.60
N LYS A 7 4.20 37.89 -7.58
CA LYS A 7 3.46 36.79 -6.97
C LYS A 7 2.37 36.32 -7.94
N ASN A 8 2.56 35.20 -8.61
CA ASN A 8 1.50 34.54 -9.35
C ASN A 8 0.42 34.06 -8.37
N HIS A 9 -0.62 34.86 -8.22
CA HIS A 9 -1.87 34.45 -7.60
C HIS A 9 -2.61 33.55 -8.61
N VAL A 10 -2.53 32.26 -8.43
CA VAL A 10 -3.46 31.33 -9.09
C VAL A 10 -4.81 31.53 -8.40
N SER A 11 -5.72 32.19 -9.11
CA SER A 11 -7.13 32.35 -8.73
C SER A 11 -7.77 30.96 -8.62
N GLY A 12 -7.93 30.48 -7.38
CA GLY A 12 -8.66 29.24 -7.08
C GLY A 12 -10.13 29.44 -7.39
N THR A 13 -10.64 28.78 -8.40
CA THR A 13 -12.08 28.57 -8.58
C THR A 13 -12.64 27.86 -7.34
N LYS A 14 -13.65 28.47 -6.71
CA LYS A 14 -14.50 27.86 -5.69
C LYS A 14 -15.41 26.80 -6.34
N ASP A 15 -14.85 25.74 -6.89
CA ASP A 15 -15.57 24.51 -7.16
C ASP A 15 -15.46 23.63 -5.90
N GLY A 16 -16.60 23.14 -5.42
CA GLY A 16 -16.68 22.41 -4.18
C GLY A 16 -15.67 21.27 -4.12
N ASP A 17 -15.15 21.07 -2.95
CA ASP A 17 -14.07 20.18 -2.51
C ASP A 17 -13.77 19.00 -3.48
N PHE A 18 -12.91 19.23 -4.49
CA PHE A 18 -12.56 18.23 -5.49
C PHE A 18 -11.61 17.22 -4.86
N ARG A 19 -12.17 16.13 -4.33
CA ARG A 19 -11.37 15.01 -3.85
C ARG A 19 -11.15 14.01 -4.97
N LEU A 20 -9.90 13.53 -5.10
CA LEU A 20 -9.55 12.45 -6.00
C LEU A 20 -10.33 11.17 -5.63
N SER A 21 -10.95 10.54 -6.63
CA SER A 21 -11.69 9.28 -6.49
C SER A 21 -11.86 8.62 -7.87
N ASN A 22 -12.30 7.36 -7.93
CA ASN A 22 -12.63 6.72 -9.21
C ASN A 22 -13.66 7.54 -10.01
N ALA A 23 -14.64 8.14 -9.34
CA ALA A 23 -15.67 8.96 -9.99
C ALA A 23 -15.16 10.30 -10.53
N THR A 24 -14.12 10.88 -9.89
CA THR A 24 -13.55 12.18 -10.28
C THR A 24 -12.33 12.06 -11.19
N LEU A 25 -11.75 10.86 -11.29
CA LEU A 25 -10.57 10.58 -12.12
C LEU A 25 -10.72 11.06 -13.59
N PRO A 26 -11.87 10.87 -14.27
CA PRO A 26 -12.07 11.37 -15.62
C PRO A 26 -12.08 12.89 -15.76
N ARG A 27 -12.33 13.63 -14.67
CA ARG A 27 -12.39 15.11 -14.63
C ARG A 27 -11.02 15.77 -14.51
N LEU A 28 -9.97 14.98 -14.28
CA LEU A 28 -8.61 15.52 -14.19
C LEU A 28 -8.16 16.09 -15.55
N PRO A 29 -7.33 17.16 -15.55
CA PRO A 29 -6.71 17.69 -16.75
C PRO A 29 -5.97 16.61 -17.55
N SER A 30 -6.02 16.68 -18.89
CA SER A 30 -5.46 15.65 -19.77
C SER A 30 -3.94 15.46 -19.62
N GLN A 31 -3.22 16.49 -19.21
CA GLN A 31 -1.78 16.45 -18.95
C GLN A 31 -1.41 15.63 -17.72
N ILE A 32 -2.35 15.34 -16.82
CA ILE A 32 -2.10 14.49 -15.66
C ILE A 32 -2.27 13.04 -16.08
N ARG A 33 -1.18 12.27 -16.06
CA ARG A 33 -1.19 10.84 -16.33
C ARG A 33 -1.99 10.11 -15.23
N ARG A 34 -2.86 9.19 -15.63
CA ARG A 34 -3.77 8.45 -14.75
C ARG A 34 -3.87 6.99 -15.18
N PRO A 35 -4.36 6.09 -14.29
CA PRO A 35 -4.60 4.69 -14.64
C PRO A 35 -5.43 4.58 -15.92
N ALA A 36 -4.96 3.78 -16.88
CA ALA A 36 -5.64 3.53 -18.16
C ALA A 36 -6.44 2.21 -18.14
N TYR A 37 -6.43 1.50 -17.01
CA TYR A 37 -7.13 0.24 -16.79
C TYR A 37 -8.40 0.42 -15.95
N ASP A 38 -9.35 -0.50 -16.08
CA ASP A 38 -10.52 -0.57 -15.22
C ASP A 38 -10.13 -1.15 -13.84
N ARG A 39 -10.09 -0.31 -12.82
CA ARG A 39 -9.73 -0.72 -11.46
C ARG A 39 -10.72 -1.72 -10.84
N ALA A 40 -11.97 -1.74 -11.29
CA ALA A 40 -12.97 -2.69 -10.79
C ALA A 40 -12.69 -4.13 -11.26
N GLY A 41 -12.01 -4.28 -12.41
CA GLY A 41 -11.60 -5.57 -12.95
C GLY A 41 -10.26 -6.09 -12.40
N ILE A 42 -9.57 -5.34 -11.54
CA ILE A 42 -8.26 -5.75 -11.01
C ILE A 42 -8.41 -6.69 -9.83
N THR A 43 -7.70 -7.82 -9.88
CA THR A 43 -7.60 -8.79 -8.77
C THR A 43 -6.37 -8.47 -7.91
N PRO A 44 -6.50 -8.39 -6.58
CA PRO A 44 -5.34 -8.17 -5.71
C PRO A 44 -4.50 -9.45 -5.59
N GLY A 45 -3.38 -9.49 -6.32
CA GLY A 45 -2.37 -10.56 -6.26
C GLY A 45 -1.26 -10.30 -5.25
N ILE A 46 -1.09 -9.06 -4.81
CA ILE A 46 -0.02 -8.61 -3.92
C ILE A 46 -0.61 -8.06 -2.63
N ILE A 47 -0.11 -8.55 -1.50
CA ILE A 47 -0.33 -7.92 -0.19
C ILE A 47 0.99 -7.26 0.22
N HIS A 48 0.95 -5.96 0.56
CA HIS A 48 2.15 -5.24 0.97
C HIS A 48 2.06 -4.78 2.42
N LEU A 49 2.97 -5.28 3.27
CA LEU A 49 3.08 -4.88 4.66
C LEU A 49 4.04 -3.69 4.79
N GLY A 50 3.53 -2.56 5.25
CA GLY A 50 4.30 -1.32 5.38
C GLY A 50 4.04 -0.33 4.25
N ILE A 51 2.76 0.01 3.98
CA ILE A 51 2.34 0.91 2.89
C ILE A 51 2.78 2.38 3.11
N GLY A 52 4.10 2.57 3.31
CA GLY A 52 4.73 3.87 3.47
C GLY A 52 4.95 4.61 2.15
N ALA A 53 5.61 5.78 2.24
CA ALA A 53 5.92 6.61 1.07
C ALA A 53 6.87 5.89 0.09
N PHE A 54 7.83 5.10 0.60
CA PHE A 54 8.77 4.36 -0.23
C PHE A 54 8.05 3.38 -1.16
N HIS A 55 7.20 2.51 -0.60
CA HIS A 55 6.40 1.58 -1.40
C HIS A 55 5.54 2.30 -2.45
N ARG A 56 4.83 3.38 -2.02
CA ARG A 56 3.94 4.13 -2.90
C ARG A 56 4.66 4.85 -4.04
N ALA A 57 5.94 5.21 -3.85
CA ALA A 57 6.76 5.89 -4.87
C ALA A 57 7.55 4.92 -5.77
N HIS A 58 7.63 3.63 -5.43
CA HIS A 58 8.43 2.65 -6.16
C HIS A 58 7.61 1.44 -6.61
N GLN A 59 7.41 0.43 -5.76
CA GLN A 59 6.73 -0.81 -6.17
C GLN A 59 5.33 -0.56 -6.73
N ALA A 60 4.53 0.30 -6.09
CA ALA A 60 3.19 0.59 -6.57
C ALA A 60 3.18 1.27 -7.95
N VAL A 61 4.22 2.03 -8.30
CA VAL A 61 4.36 2.64 -9.64
C VAL A 61 4.64 1.59 -10.70
N VAL A 62 5.55 0.65 -10.42
CA VAL A 62 5.87 -0.45 -11.34
C VAL A 62 4.63 -1.32 -11.58
N ILE A 63 3.88 -1.63 -10.53
CA ILE A 63 2.64 -2.41 -10.65
C ILE A 63 1.57 -1.62 -11.43
N ASP A 64 1.48 -0.30 -11.25
CA ASP A 64 0.55 0.54 -12.01
C ASP A 64 0.86 0.52 -13.53
N ASP A 65 2.15 0.47 -13.89
CA ASP A 65 2.56 0.28 -15.29
C ASP A 65 2.17 -1.12 -15.80
N LEU A 66 2.44 -2.19 -15.04
CA LEU A 66 2.05 -3.56 -15.40
C LEU A 66 0.52 -3.73 -15.58
N LEU A 67 -0.27 -3.10 -14.71
CA LEU A 67 -1.74 -3.10 -14.85
C LEU A 67 -2.18 -2.38 -16.12
N THR A 68 -1.49 -1.31 -16.51
CA THR A 68 -1.73 -0.60 -17.78
C THR A 68 -1.42 -1.49 -18.99
N ASP A 69 -0.42 -2.37 -18.88
CA ASP A 69 -0.05 -3.35 -19.89
C ASP A 69 -0.95 -4.62 -19.88
N GLY A 70 -1.97 -4.64 -19.03
CA GLY A 70 -2.99 -5.70 -19.03
C GLY A 70 -2.78 -6.82 -17.99
N ALA A 71 -1.79 -6.75 -17.12
CA ALA A 71 -1.55 -7.74 -16.07
C ALA A 71 -2.51 -7.56 -14.86
N THR A 72 -3.80 -7.78 -15.08
CA THR A 72 -4.90 -7.42 -14.18
C THR A 72 -4.95 -8.20 -12.86
N GLU A 73 -4.14 -9.23 -12.70
CA GLU A 73 -4.07 -10.08 -11.50
C GLU A 73 -3.07 -9.58 -10.43
N TRP A 74 -2.44 -8.42 -10.62
CA TRP A 74 -1.37 -7.92 -9.76
C TRP A 74 -1.71 -6.67 -8.95
N GLY A 75 -2.98 -6.38 -8.74
CA GLY A 75 -3.38 -5.29 -7.84
C GLY A 75 -2.81 -5.46 -6.43
N ILE A 76 -2.63 -4.34 -5.73
CA ILE A 76 -2.02 -4.30 -4.40
C ILE A 76 -3.09 -4.03 -3.35
N VAL A 77 -3.08 -4.80 -2.26
CA VAL A 77 -3.66 -4.40 -0.99
C VAL A 77 -2.52 -4.04 -0.04
N GLY A 78 -2.46 -2.77 0.35
CA GLY A 78 -1.50 -2.31 1.33
C GLY A 78 -1.99 -2.54 2.75
N ALA A 79 -1.07 -2.78 3.68
CA ALA A 79 -1.41 -2.91 5.08
C ALA A 79 -0.43 -2.14 5.97
N SER A 80 -0.98 -1.51 7.00
CA SER A 80 -0.23 -0.98 8.13
C SER A 80 -0.45 -1.86 9.34
N LEU A 81 0.63 -2.20 10.06
CA LEU A 81 0.55 -3.02 11.26
C LEU A 81 0.26 -2.18 12.52
N ARG A 82 0.50 -0.86 12.50
CA ARG A 82 0.47 -0.01 13.69
C ARG A 82 -0.38 1.25 13.55
N SER A 83 -0.23 2.03 12.48
CA SER A 83 -0.88 3.33 12.30
C SER A 83 -1.98 3.26 11.26
N SER A 84 -3.06 4.02 11.47
CA SER A 84 -4.14 4.18 10.51
C SER A 84 -3.94 5.36 9.55
N GLU A 85 -2.95 6.22 9.78
CA GLU A 85 -2.75 7.49 9.05
C GLU A 85 -2.78 7.33 7.53
N THR A 86 -2.04 6.35 7.00
CA THR A 86 -1.99 6.14 5.55
C THR A 86 -3.34 5.67 5.00
N ARG A 87 -4.03 4.75 5.72
CA ARG A 87 -5.38 4.32 5.34
C ARG A 87 -6.35 5.50 5.37
N ASP A 88 -6.33 6.28 6.44
CA ASP A 88 -7.26 7.40 6.65
C ASP A 88 -7.07 8.50 5.60
N ALA A 89 -5.84 8.68 5.12
CA ALA A 89 -5.54 9.57 4.01
C ALA A 89 -5.98 9.02 2.65
N LEU A 90 -5.80 7.72 2.39
CA LEU A 90 -6.00 7.11 1.07
C LEU A 90 -7.43 6.58 0.86
N ALA A 91 -8.05 6.00 1.88
CA ALA A 91 -9.37 5.38 1.75
C ALA A 91 -10.45 6.35 1.22
N PRO A 92 -10.52 7.63 1.66
CA PRO A 92 -11.48 8.58 1.12
C PRO A 92 -11.25 8.95 -0.36
N GLN A 93 -10.13 8.50 -0.96
CA GLN A 93 -9.75 8.72 -2.35
C GLN A 93 -9.76 7.41 -3.16
N ASP A 94 -10.50 6.39 -2.73
CA ASP A 94 -10.47 5.05 -3.34
C ASP A 94 -9.04 4.48 -3.46
N CYS A 95 -8.16 4.82 -2.52
CA CYS A 95 -6.73 4.53 -2.51
C CYS A 95 -5.92 5.08 -3.69
N LEU A 96 -6.49 5.97 -4.49
CA LEU A 96 -5.76 6.75 -5.49
C LEU A 96 -4.88 7.80 -4.81
N TYR A 97 -3.73 8.10 -5.40
CA TYR A 97 -2.88 9.20 -4.94
C TYR A 97 -2.03 9.79 -6.06
N THR A 98 -1.57 11.00 -5.86
CA THR A 98 -0.68 11.68 -6.80
C THR A 98 0.78 11.40 -6.46
N LEU A 99 1.52 10.90 -7.44
CA LEU A 99 2.98 10.89 -7.43
C LEU A 99 3.48 12.14 -8.12
N ALA A 100 4.33 12.92 -7.45
CA ALA A 100 5.02 14.08 -7.99
C ALA A 100 6.50 13.76 -8.18
N VAL A 101 6.96 13.71 -9.43
CA VAL A 101 8.37 13.49 -9.79
C VAL A 101 9.00 14.84 -10.08
N ARG A 102 9.97 15.24 -9.27
CA ARG A 102 10.69 16.52 -9.41
C ARG A 102 12.02 16.30 -10.11
N SER A 103 12.28 17.11 -11.12
CA SER A 103 13.54 17.14 -11.87
C SER A 103 13.98 18.59 -12.15
N GLY A 104 15.16 18.77 -12.73
CA GLY A 104 15.61 20.09 -13.19
C GLY A 104 14.70 20.72 -14.25
N ALA A 105 13.90 19.93 -14.96
CA ALA A 105 12.96 20.39 -15.99
C ALA A 105 11.57 20.76 -15.42
N GLY A 106 11.31 20.51 -14.12
CA GLY A 106 10.02 20.79 -13.49
C GLY A 106 9.47 19.63 -12.65
N THR A 107 8.17 19.68 -12.40
CA THR A 107 7.46 18.63 -11.66
C THR A 107 6.45 17.96 -12.58
N ASP A 108 6.56 16.65 -12.74
CA ASP A 108 5.59 15.81 -13.42
C ASP A 108 4.64 15.17 -12.39
N HIS A 109 3.35 15.08 -12.71
CA HIS A 109 2.32 14.52 -11.84
C HIS A 109 1.66 13.31 -12.48
N ARG A 110 1.56 12.23 -11.71
CA ARG A 110 0.87 11.01 -12.13
C ARG A 110 -0.04 10.51 -11.02
N ILE A 111 -1.24 10.07 -11.38
CA ILE A 111 -2.12 9.35 -10.45
C ILE A 111 -1.76 7.86 -10.48
N ILE A 112 -1.55 7.30 -9.30
CA ILE A 112 -1.31 5.87 -9.10
C ILE A 112 -2.59 5.21 -8.62
N GLY A 113 -2.98 4.13 -9.28
CA GLY A 113 -4.22 3.38 -9.02
C GLY A 113 -4.01 1.91 -8.68
N SER A 114 -2.77 1.43 -8.64
CA SER A 114 -2.44 0.03 -8.36
C SER A 114 -2.78 -0.44 -6.95
N VAL A 115 -2.88 0.50 -5.98
CA VAL A 115 -3.32 0.21 -4.61
C VAL A 115 -4.84 0.22 -4.58
N LEU A 116 -5.46 -0.93 -4.30
CA LEU A 116 -6.92 -1.12 -4.33
C LEU A 116 -7.58 -0.93 -2.97
N ALA A 117 -6.84 -1.24 -1.90
CA ALA A 117 -7.31 -1.11 -0.53
C ALA A 117 -6.14 -0.91 0.44
N CYS A 118 -6.44 -0.34 1.61
CA CYS A 118 -5.51 -0.19 2.72
C CYS A 118 -6.12 -0.78 3.99
N GLU A 119 -5.47 -1.79 4.56
CA GLU A 119 -5.88 -2.44 5.80
C GLU A 119 -5.06 -1.91 6.99
N VAL A 120 -5.63 -1.94 8.19
CA VAL A 120 -4.93 -1.66 9.45
C VAL A 120 -5.10 -2.84 10.38
N ALA A 121 -3.99 -3.50 10.68
CA ALA A 121 -4.03 -4.77 11.41
C ALA A 121 -4.08 -4.61 12.93
N ARG A 122 -3.64 -3.46 13.49
CA ARG A 122 -3.48 -3.26 14.94
C ARG A 122 -4.74 -3.61 15.73
N ASP A 123 -5.88 -3.07 15.31
CA ASP A 123 -7.13 -3.21 16.06
C ASP A 123 -8.06 -4.27 15.47
N LYS A 124 -7.85 -4.61 14.20
CA LYS A 124 -8.65 -5.57 13.44
C LYS A 124 -7.76 -6.42 12.54
N PRO A 125 -7.14 -7.49 13.06
CA PRO A 125 -6.24 -8.35 12.26
C PRO A 125 -7.00 -9.20 11.22
N ALA A 126 -8.29 -9.44 11.42
CA ALA A 126 -9.07 -10.35 10.59
C ALA A 126 -9.16 -9.94 9.11
N PRO A 127 -9.38 -8.66 8.72
CA PRO A 127 -9.37 -8.27 7.31
C PRO A 127 -8.04 -8.57 6.62
N LEU A 128 -6.91 -8.20 7.23
CA LEU A 128 -5.59 -8.52 6.68
C LEU A 128 -5.37 -10.03 6.56
N MET A 129 -5.74 -10.80 7.59
CA MET A 129 -5.64 -12.26 7.55
C MET A 129 -6.48 -12.85 6.41
N ALA A 130 -7.69 -12.35 6.18
CA ALA A 130 -8.53 -12.78 5.06
C ALA A 130 -7.86 -12.51 3.71
N ARG A 131 -7.19 -11.36 3.55
CA ARG A 131 -6.40 -11.06 2.35
C ARG A 131 -5.23 -12.02 2.17
N LEU A 132 -4.44 -12.24 3.21
CA LEU A 132 -3.28 -13.14 3.17
C LEU A 132 -3.65 -14.60 2.88
N THR A 133 -4.81 -15.04 3.33
CA THR A 133 -5.29 -16.41 3.08
C THR A 133 -6.05 -16.59 1.77
N HIS A 134 -6.38 -15.49 1.08
CA HIS A 134 -7.13 -15.54 -0.18
C HIS A 134 -6.31 -16.26 -1.28
N PRO A 135 -6.90 -17.17 -2.07
CA PRO A 135 -6.16 -17.92 -3.11
C PRO A 135 -5.49 -17.04 -4.16
N ALA A 136 -6.07 -15.89 -4.50
CA ALA A 136 -5.49 -14.95 -5.46
C ALA A 136 -4.21 -14.27 -4.96
N THR A 137 -3.93 -14.25 -3.66
CA THR A 137 -2.69 -13.69 -3.12
C THR A 137 -1.52 -14.59 -3.46
N ARG A 138 -0.58 -14.08 -4.26
CA ARG A 138 0.61 -14.78 -4.76
C ARG A 138 1.90 -14.24 -4.16
N ILE A 139 1.93 -12.95 -3.82
CA ILE A 139 3.11 -12.27 -3.27
C ILE A 139 2.70 -11.52 -2.00
N VAL A 140 3.55 -11.64 -0.99
CA VAL A 140 3.51 -10.77 0.18
C VAL A 140 4.86 -10.07 0.27
N SER A 141 4.88 -8.75 0.08
CA SER A 141 6.09 -7.94 0.16
C SER A 141 6.08 -7.07 1.41
N LEU A 142 7.29 -6.74 1.91
CA LEU A 142 7.46 -6.01 3.14
C LEU A 142 8.40 -4.82 2.96
N THR A 143 7.98 -3.65 3.44
CA THR A 143 8.86 -2.50 3.71
C THR A 143 8.55 -1.94 5.09
N VAL A 144 8.56 -2.82 6.08
CA VAL A 144 8.41 -2.44 7.48
C VAL A 144 9.73 -1.82 7.98
N THR A 145 9.65 -1.03 9.05
CA THR A 145 10.88 -0.51 9.67
C THR A 145 11.73 -1.64 10.25
N GLU A 146 13.02 -1.40 10.44
CA GLU A 146 13.96 -2.37 11.00
C GLU A 146 13.41 -3.05 12.28
N LYS A 147 12.82 -2.27 13.19
CA LYS A 147 12.14 -2.79 14.39
C LYS A 147 10.92 -3.66 14.08
N GLY A 148 10.32 -3.52 12.92
CA GLY A 148 9.14 -4.31 12.50
C GLY A 148 9.47 -5.73 12.07
N TYR A 149 10.75 -6.03 11.80
CA TYR A 149 11.21 -7.39 11.54
C TYR A 149 11.44 -8.21 12.81
N CYS A 150 11.37 -7.59 13.99
CA CYS A 150 11.53 -8.25 15.29
C CYS A 150 12.80 -9.13 15.35
N HIS A 151 13.93 -8.63 14.86
CA HIS A 151 15.21 -9.33 14.86
C HIS A 151 16.18 -8.68 15.87
N THR A 152 17.12 -9.48 16.35
CA THR A 152 18.25 -9.02 17.15
C THR A 152 19.31 -8.43 16.21
N PRO A 153 19.64 -7.12 16.28
CA PRO A 153 20.53 -6.48 15.32
C PRO A 153 21.95 -7.10 15.22
N GLN A 154 22.43 -7.72 16.31
CA GLN A 154 23.76 -8.31 16.39
C GLN A 154 23.87 -9.65 15.66
N THR A 155 22.81 -10.45 15.64
CA THR A 155 22.82 -11.82 15.08
C THR A 155 21.93 -11.96 13.84
N GLY A 156 20.95 -11.09 13.67
CA GLY A 156 19.93 -11.22 12.63
C GLY A 156 18.81 -12.24 12.95
N ASP A 157 18.92 -12.93 14.10
CA ASP A 157 17.95 -13.92 14.54
C ASP A 157 16.65 -13.26 15.03
N LEU A 158 15.58 -14.02 15.07
CA LEU A 158 14.32 -13.57 15.65
C LEU A 158 14.51 -13.21 17.14
N ASP A 159 14.09 -12.02 17.52
CA ASP A 159 14.05 -11.62 18.92
C ASP A 159 12.80 -12.23 19.59
N GLU A 160 12.98 -13.40 20.20
CA GLU A 160 11.91 -14.12 20.91
C GLU A 160 11.40 -13.37 22.16
N HIS A 161 12.12 -12.34 22.62
CA HIS A 161 11.71 -11.49 23.74
C HIS A 161 10.96 -10.23 23.26
N HIS A 162 10.90 -9.98 21.96
CA HIS A 162 10.13 -8.85 21.43
C HIS A 162 8.65 -8.99 21.82
N PRO A 163 8.00 -7.95 22.40
CA PRO A 163 6.63 -8.06 22.91
C PRO A 163 5.60 -8.61 21.91
N ASP A 164 5.71 -8.22 20.63
CA ASP A 164 4.81 -8.71 19.60
C ASP A 164 5.06 -10.19 19.26
N VAL A 165 6.32 -10.66 19.32
CA VAL A 165 6.68 -12.07 19.11
C VAL A 165 6.18 -12.93 20.27
N VAL A 166 6.41 -12.49 21.52
CA VAL A 166 5.87 -13.15 22.72
C VAL A 166 4.35 -13.30 22.63
N HIS A 167 3.68 -12.20 22.22
CA HIS A 167 2.23 -12.23 22.02
C HIS A 167 1.84 -13.27 20.99
N ASP A 168 2.49 -13.28 19.82
CA ASP A 168 2.13 -14.13 18.69
C ASP A 168 2.37 -15.62 18.96
N LEU A 169 3.41 -15.94 19.75
CA LEU A 169 3.65 -17.32 20.23
C LEU A 169 2.51 -17.81 21.14
N GLN A 170 1.97 -16.93 21.97
CA GLN A 170 0.86 -17.26 22.87
C GLN A 170 -0.50 -17.19 22.18
N ASN A 171 -0.64 -16.37 21.14
CA ASN A 171 -1.90 -16.09 20.44
C ASN A 171 -1.76 -16.21 18.91
N PRO A 172 -1.40 -17.39 18.39
CA PRO A 172 -1.12 -17.56 16.94
C PRO A 172 -2.34 -17.28 16.04
N GLY A 173 -3.53 -17.26 16.60
CA GLY A 173 -4.78 -16.93 15.88
C GLY A 173 -4.98 -15.43 15.61
N THR A 174 -4.31 -14.56 16.38
CA THR A 174 -4.46 -13.10 16.34
C THR A 174 -3.11 -12.39 16.36
N PRO A 175 -2.27 -12.57 15.32
CA PRO A 175 -0.91 -12.07 15.28
C PRO A 175 -0.86 -10.53 15.28
N ARG A 176 0.27 -9.99 15.76
CA ARG A 176 0.61 -8.56 15.81
C ARG A 176 1.84 -8.21 14.99
N SER A 177 2.84 -9.11 14.96
CA SER A 177 4.06 -8.90 14.19
C SER A 177 3.86 -9.26 12.70
N ALA A 178 4.68 -8.69 11.82
CA ALA A 178 4.70 -9.06 10.41
C ALA A 178 4.96 -10.57 10.24
N ILE A 179 5.93 -11.10 10.98
CA ILE A 179 6.29 -12.53 10.96
C ILE A 179 5.12 -13.39 11.42
N GLY A 180 4.45 -13.00 12.51
CA GLY A 180 3.28 -13.71 13.01
C GLY A 180 2.15 -13.78 11.99
N PHE A 181 1.88 -12.68 11.26
CA PHE A 181 0.92 -12.68 10.16
C PHE A 181 1.30 -13.66 9.05
N LEU A 182 2.57 -13.67 8.63
CA LEU A 182 3.06 -14.57 7.58
C LEU A 182 2.92 -16.05 8.00
N VAL A 183 3.40 -16.39 9.20
CA VAL A 183 3.34 -17.77 9.73
C VAL A 183 1.89 -18.23 9.87
N ALA A 184 1.04 -17.42 10.50
CA ALA A 184 -0.37 -17.76 10.68
C ALA A 184 -1.12 -17.92 9.35
N ALA A 185 -0.84 -17.06 8.36
CA ALA A 185 -1.45 -17.15 7.04
C ALA A 185 -0.99 -18.41 6.29
N LEU A 186 0.31 -18.69 6.27
CA LEU A 186 0.85 -19.89 5.61
C LEU A 186 0.33 -21.18 6.26
N ALA A 187 0.21 -21.23 7.59
CA ALA A 187 -0.40 -22.36 8.29
C ALA A 187 -1.86 -22.57 7.87
N ARG A 188 -2.66 -21.51 7.81
CA ARG A 188 -4.07 -21.59 7.36
C ARG A 188 -4.19 -22.00 5.91
N ARG A 189 -3.34 -21.47 5.02
CA ARG A 189 -3.31 -21.84 3.60
C ARG A 189 -2.98 -23.33 3.44
N ARG A 190 -2.00 -23.85 4.19
CA ARG A 190 -1.65 -25.27 4.17
C ARG A 190 -2.84 -26.15 4.59
N ILE A 191 -3.55 -25.80 5.66
CA ILE A 191 -4.73 -26.53 6.13
C ILE A 191 -5.84 -26.51 5.08
N ALA A 192 -6.03 -25.38 4.39
CA ALA A 192 -7.04 -25.21 3.35
C ALA A 192 -6.62 -25.78 1.98
N GLY A 193 -5.43 -26.35 1.83
CA GLY A 193 -4.92 -26.82 0.54
C GLY A 193 -4.63 -25.71 -0.47
N THR A 194 -4.50 -24.47 -0.01
CA THR A 194 -4.19 -23.29 -0.85
C THR A 194 -2.68 -23.19 -1.03
N ALA A 195 -2.22 -22.93 -2.26
CA ALA A 195 -0.79 -22.75 -2.55
C ALA A 195 -0.15 -21.64 -1.69
N PRO A 196 1.11 -21.76 -1.25
CA PRO A 196 1.81 -20.71 -0.52
C PRO A 196 1.99 -19.48 -1.41
N PHE A 197 2.14 -18.31 -0.77
CA PHE A 197 2.59 -17.09 -1.45
C PHE A 197 4.12 -16.95 -1.36
N THR A 198 4.70 -16.18 -2.27
CA THR A 198 6.11 -15.76 -2.18
C THR A 198 6.24 -14.59 -1.21
N VAL A 199 7.28 -14.59 -0.38
CA VAL A 199 7.63 -13.47 0.50
C VAL A 199 8.82 -12.71 -0.09
N LEU A 200 8.71 -11.39 -0.19
CA LEU A 200 9.74 -10.47 -0.71
C LEU A 200 10.06 -9.36 0.30
#